data_e6afea020a94b5ee17964435899e241f
#
_entry.id   e6afea020a94b5ee17964435899e241f
#
_cell.length_a   1.000
_cell.length_b   1.000
_cell.length_c   1.000
_cell.angle_alpha   90.00
_cell.angle_beta   90.00
_cell.angle_gamma   90.00
#
_symmetry.space_group_name_H-M   'P 1'
#
loop_
_entity.id
_entity.type
_entity.pdbx_description
1 polymer ?
#
loop_
_entity_poly.entity_id
_entity_poly.type
_entity_poly.pdbx_seq_one_letter_code
_entity_poly.pdbx_strand_id
1 'polypeptide(L)'
;MTESPASVTPIRTGLIGFGTSGRVFHSPLLAANPEFSLDLIVTRDPARREVANQRHPGARLVTRADDLFAMADDLDLVVIGSPSGTHVELAHAALDAGLAVVVDKPFAVTAGEGRGLIEKAGRLGLLLTVFQNRRWDGDFLTLRALLSAGALGEVRRFESRFEWWKPEQTKSWKVGATIQQGGGVLFDLGAHLIDQALQLFGPVDGVYAETVTRRPGGAADDDTFVALHHGSGVRSHLWMNGIAAQVGPRFHVLGSESGYTKWGLDGQEAALAAGARPTDPDFGVDPKSAWGVLGRDGDLARVPAERGNYAAFYTGLADAILRGAPVPVDPRESLRTIALIERINLLTH
;
A
#
# COMPACT_ATOMS: atom_id res chain seq x y z
N MET A 1 38.17 -4.29 24.13
CA MET A 1 37.44 -5.47 23.61
C MET A 1 36.06 -4.96 23.23
N THR A 2 35.85 -4.68 21.94
CA THR A 2 34.54 -4.30 21.42
C THR A 2 33.75 -5.60 21.25
N GLU A 3 32.69 -5.77 22.05
CA GLU A 3 31.73 -6.85 21.85
C GLU A 3 31.20 -6.76 20.40
N SER A 4 31.40 -7.83 19.62
CA SER A 4 30.70 -8.00 18.35
C SER A 4 29.18 -7.94 18.62
N PRO A 5 28.41 -7.17 17.87
CA PRO A 5 26.95 -7.20 18.03
C PRO A 5 26.49 -8.64 17.86
N ALA A 6 25.70 -9.12 18.83
CA ALA A 6 25.09 -10.45 18.76
C ALA A 6 24.39 -10.56 17.39
N SER A 7 24.71 -11.61 16.61
CA SER A 7 24.08 -11.87 15.34
C SER A 7 22.59 -12.14 15.59
N VAL A 8 21.73 -11.19 15.25
CA VAL A 8 20.28 -11.39 15.31
C VAL A 8 19.94 -12.46 14.27
N THR A 9 19.28 -13.52 14.68
CA THR A 9 18.76 -14.53 13.76
C THR A 9 17.71 -13.85 12.86
N PRO A 10 17.85 -13.89 11.54
CA PRO A 10 16.90 -13.25 10.65
C PRO A 10 15.48 -13.84 10.78
N ILE A 11 14.47 -13.02 10.59
CA ILE A 11 13.07 -13.41 10.50
C ILE A 11 12.88 -14.24 9.22
N ARG A 12 12.64 -15.54 9.36
CA ARG A 12 12.47 -16.49 8.26
C ARG A 12 11.13 -16.23 7.58
N THR A 13 11.17 -15.84 6.32
CA THR A 13 10.01 -15.27 5.64
C THR A 13 9.59 -16.09 4.43
N GLY A 14 8.30 -16.42 4.37
CA GLY A 14 7.62 -16.95 3.19
C GLY A 14 6.88 -15.84 2.43
N LEU A 15 6.96 -15.85 1.09
CA LEU A 15 6.24 -14.92 0.23
C LEU A 15 5.25 -15.67 -0.67
N ILE A 16 3.95 -15.41 -0.50
CA ILE A 16 2.90 -15.99 -1.35
C ILE A 16 2.56 -15.01 -2.45
N GLY A 17 2.89 -15.37 -3.70
CA GLY A 17 2.65 -14.55 -4.89
C GLY A 17 3.90 -13.78 -5.33
N PHE A 18 4.40 -14.08 -6.55
CA PHE A 18 5.53 -13.40 -7.17
C PHE A 18 5.09 -12.65 -8.44
N GLY A 19 3.90 -12.00 -8.34
CA GLY A 19 3.37 -11.05 -9.32
C GLY A 19 4.04 -9.68 -9.21
N THR A 20 3.33 -8.61 -9.60
CA THR A 20 3.85 -7.24 -9.45
C THR A 20 4.15 -6.92 -7.98
N SER A 21 3.24 -7.23 -7.06
CA SER A 21 3.42 -6.98 -5.64
C SER A 21 4.65 -7.70 -5.08
N GLY A 22 4.70 -9.02 -5.17
CA GLY A 22 5.82 -9.80 -4.63
C GLY A 22 7.17 -9.46 -5.27
N ARG A 23 7.20 -9.28 -6.61
CA ARG A 23 8.45 -9.05 -7.34
C ARG A 23 8.96 -7.62 -7.25
N VAL A 24 8.07 -6.62 -7.26
CA VAL A 24 8.46 -5.20 -7.33
C VAL A 24 8.57 -4.59 -5.93
N PHE A 25 7.68 -4.95 -5.02
CA PHE A 25 7.65 -4.35 -3.69
C PHE A 25 8.24 -5.27 -2.61
N HIS A 26 7.58 -6.41 -2.33
CA HIS A 26 7.92 -7.19 -1.14
C HIS A 26 9.33 -7.80 -1.18
N SER A 27 9.68 -8.54 -2.25
CA SER A 27 10.93 -9.27 -2.27
C SER A 27 12.19 -8.37 -2.26
N PRO A 28 12.25 -7.22 -2.98
CA PRO A 28 13.42 -6.36 -2.89
C PRO A 28 13.52 -5.61 -1.56
N LEU A 29 12.37 -5.27 -0.92
CA LEU A 29 12.37 -4.62 0.39
C LEU A 29 12.81 -5.58 1.50
N LEU A 30 12.36 -6.85 1.45
CA LEU A 30 12.83 -7.91 2.35
C LEU A 30 14.32 -8.16 2.18
N ALA A 31 14.78 -8.34 0.93
CA ALA A 31 16.19 -8.60 0.63
C ALA A 31 17.13 -7.45 1.00
N ALA A 32 16.61 -6.22 1.08
CA ALA A 32 17.38 -5.04 1.48
C ALA A 32 17.53 -4.88 2.99
N ASN A 33 16.77 -5.61 3.79
CA ASN A 33 16.82 -5.54 5.26
C ASN A 33 17.43 -6.82 5.83
N PRO A 34 18.63 -6.75 6.48
CA PRO A 34 19.34 -7.92 6.99
C PRO A 34 18.62 -8.64 8.14
N GLU A 35 17.61 -8.04 8.74
CA GLU A 35 16.79 -8.68 9.77
C GLU A 35 15.78 -9.68 9.20
N PHE A 36 15.66 -9.80 7.85
CA PHE A 36 14.82 -10.80 7.20
C PHE A 36 15.66 -11.75 6.33
N SER A 37 15.23 -13.00 6.27
CA SER A 37 15.61 -13.94 5.21
C SER A 37 14.38 -14.31 4.38
N LEU A 38 14.49 -14.24 3.06
CA LEU A 38 13.44 -14.71 2.17
C LEU A 38 13.72 -16.17 1.82
N ASP A 39 13.10 -17.08 2.59
CA ASP A 39 13.41 -18.51 2.56
C ASP A 39 12.53 -19.29 1.61
N LEU A 40 11.28 -18.81 1.36
CA LEU A 40 10.33 -19.52 0.55
C LEU A 40 9.48 -18.58 -0.31
N ILE A 41 9.30 -18.91 -1.59
CA ILE A 41 8.45 -18.15 -2.52
C ILE A 41 7.46 -19.08 -3.21
N VAL A 42 6.18 -18.73 -3.13
CA VAL A 42 5.09 -19.44 -3.82
C VAL A 42 4.80 -18.76 -5.15
N THR A 43 5.04 -19.44 -6.24
CA THR A 43 4.63 -18.99 -7.59
C THR A 43 4.50 -20.16 -8.56
N ARG A 44 3.39 -20.20 -9.32
CA ARG A 44 3.13 -21.28 -10.31
C ARG A 44 3.67 -20.97 -11.71
N ASP A 45 3.78 -19.69 -12.04
CA ASP A 45 4.18 -19.21 -13.37
C ASP A 45 5.67 -19.52 -13.62
N PRO A 46 6.03 -20.29 -14.68
CA PRO A 46 7.41 -20.67 -14.93
C PRO A 46 8.35 -19.49 -15.16
N ALA A 47 7.89 -18.44 -15.84
CA ALA A 47 8.72 -17.25 -16.11
C ALA A 47 9.00 -16.48 -14.79
N ARG A 48 8.02 -16.40 -13.90
CA ARG A 48 8.21 -15.79 -12.57
C ARG A 48 9.11 -16.65 -11.67
N ARG A 49 9.02 -17.97 -11.78
CA ARG A 49 9.93 -18.89 -11.06
C ARG A 49 11.39 -18.66 -11.47
N GLU A 50 11.63 -18.51 -12.77
CA GLU A 50 12.98 -18.21 -13.27
C GLU A 50 13.51 -16.88 -12.72
N VAL A 51 12.71 -15.82 -12.76
CA VAL A 51 13.07 -14.51 -12.15
C VAL A 51 13.29 -14.61 -10.65
N ALA A 52 12.45 -15.37 -9.93
CA ALA A 52 12.60 -15.58 -8.50
C ALA A 52 13.92 -16.30 -8.17
N ASN A 53 14.26 -17.35 -8.91
CA ASN A 53 15.49 -18.11 -8.73
C ASN A 53 16.74 -17.25 -8.98
N GLN A 54 16.71 -16.39 -10.02
CA GLN A 54 17.81 -15.49 -10.32
C GLN A 54 18.01 -14.41 -9.26
N ARG A 55 16.92 -13.84 -8.74
CA ARG A 55 16.97 -12.73 -7.76
C ARG A 55 17.17 -13.19 -6.33
N HIS A 56 16.66 -14.37 -5.99
CA HIS A 56 16.64 -14.94 -4.65
C HIS A 56 17.11 -16.41 -4.68
N PRO A 57 18.37 -16.68 -5.05
CA PRO A 57 18.87 -18.06 -5.25
C PRO A 57 18.86 -18.91 -3.97
N GLY A 58 18.78 -18.27 -2.78
CA GLY A 58 18.65 -18.95 -1.50
C GLY A 58 17.21 -19.33 -1.14
N ALA A 59 16.21 -18.79 -1.83
CA ALA A 59 14.82 -19.08 -1.53
C ALA A 59 14.33 -20.36 -2.19
N ARG A 60 13.66 -21.21 -1.44
CA ARG A 60 12.97 -22.40 -1.97
C ARG A 60 11.72 -21.97 -2.74
N LEU A 61 11.56 -22.50 -3.98
CA LEU A 61 10.42 -22.18 -4.82
C LEU A 61 9.39 -23.31 -4.80
N VAL A 62 8.16 -23.01 -4.40
CA VAL A 62 7.03 -23.94 -4.42
C VAL A 62 5.90 -23.40 -5.29
N THR A 63 4.93 -24.26 -5.65
CA THR A 63 3.84 -23.90 -6.57
C THR A 63 2.52 -23.62 -5.87
N ARG A 64 2.32 -24.10 -4.65
CA ARG A 64 1.08 -24.01 -3.88
C ARG A 64 1.35 -23.38 -2.51
N ALA A 65 0.36 -22.65 -2.00
CA ALA A 65 0.42 -22.13 -0.65
C ALA A 65 0.44 -23.26 0.41
N ASP A 66 -0.26 -24.37 0.17
CA ASP A 66 -0.27 -25.54 1.03
C ASP A 66 1.15 -26.12 1.23
N ASP A 67 1.99 -26.07 0.19
CA ASP A 67 3.39 -26.51 0.27
C ASP A 67 4.22 -25.60 1.21
N LEU A 68 3.88 -24.29 1.26
CA LEU A 68 4.50 -23.35 2.19
C LEU A 68 4.02 -23.65 3.62
N PHE A 69 2.71 -23.82 3.83
CA PHE A 69 2.16 -24.08 5.17
C PHE A 69 2.61 -25.43 5.74
N ALA A 70 2.89 -26.42 4.90
CA ALA A 70 3.50 -27.68 5.34
C ALA A 70 4.94 -27.50 5.87
N MET A 71 5.56 -26.35 5.68
CA MET A 71 6.90 -25.98 6.17
C MET A 71 6.84 -24.80 7.14
N ALA A 72 5.70 -24.58 7.80
CA ALA A 72 5.50 -23.45 8.70
C ALA A 72 6.51 -23.40 9.86
N ASP A 73 6.96 -24.56 10.36
CA ASP A 73 7.97 -24.66 11.42
C ASP A 73 9.34 -24.05 11.03
N ASP A 74 9.58 -23.92 9.72
CA ASP A 74 10.80 -23.28 9.17
C ASP A 74 10.63 -21.77 8.96
N LEU A 75 9.46 -21.18 9.26
CA LEU A 75 9.13 -19.80 9.02
C LEU A 75 8.66 -19.07 10.28
N ASP A 76 8.85 -17.76 10.30
CA ASP A 76 8.37 -16.85 11.35
C ASP A 76 7.28 -15.91 10.82
N LEU A 77 7.32 -15.62 9.51
CA LEU A 77 6.48 -14.64 8.85
C LEU A 77 6.02 -15.12 7.48
N VAL A 78 4.78 -14.82 7.13
CA VAL A 78 4.27 -14.94 5.76
C VAL A 78 3.82 -13.58 5.24
N VAL A 79 4.29 -13.23 4.04
CA VAL A 79 3.84 -12.07 3.27
C VAL A 79 2.91 -12.53 2.15
N ILE A 80 1.69 -12.01 2.12
CA ILE A 80 0.65 -12.37 1.14
C ILE A 80 0.54 -11.25 0.10
N GLY A 81 1.17 -11.46 -1.08
CA GLY A 81 1.15 -10.56 -2.24
C GLY A 81 0.45 -11.20 -3.44
N SER A 82 -0.56 -12.04 -3.19
CA SER A 82 -1.42 -12.71 -4.17
C SER A 82 -2.54 -11.78 -4.67
N PRO A 83 -3.45 -12.21 -5.58
CA PRO A 83 -4.64 -11.43 -5.91
C PRO A 83 -5.55 -11.17 -4.70
N SER A 84 -6.12 -9.97 -4.62
CA SER A 84 -6.89 -9.48 -3.46
C SER A 84 -7.98 -10.43 -2.94
N GLY A 85 -8.70 -11.10 -3.84
CA GLY A 85 -9.74 -12.07 -3.47
C GLY A 85 -9.24 -13.32 -2.75
N THR A 86 -7.92 -13.53 -2.65
CA THR A 86 -7.31 -14.67 -1.93
C THR A 86 -6.65 -14.27 -0.61
N HIS A 87 -6.60 -12.98 -0.31
CA HIS A 87 -5.88 -12.46 0.87
C HIS A 87 -6.41 -13.06 2.18
N VAL A 88 -7.72 -13.05 2.35
CA VAL A 88 -8.38 -13.47 3.60
C VAL A 88 -8.20 -14.96 3.87
N GLU A 89 -8.43 -15.80 2.86
CA GLU A 89 -8.26 -17.24 2.96
C GLU A 89 -6.81 -17.61 3.35
N LEU A 90 -5.85 -17.05 2.62
CA LEU A 90 -4.42 -17.29 2.87
C LEU A 90 -3.95 -16.75 4.22
N ALA A 91 -4.47 -15.60 4.65
CA ALA A 91 -4.15 -15.05 5.97
C ALA A 91 -4.72 -15.90 7.09
N HIS A 92 -5.94 -16.45 6.92
CA HIS A 92 -6.50 -17.42 7.89
C HIS A 92 -5.65 -18.68 7.99
N ALA A 93 -5.19 -19.23 6.86
CA ALA A 93 -4.34 -20.43 6.84
C ALA A 93 -2.96 -20.16 7.48
N ALA A 94 -2.36 -18.99 7.21
CA ALA A 94 -1.10 -18.60 7.83
C ALA A 94 -1.22 -18.45 9.36
N LEU A 95 -2.30 -17.82 9.84
CA LEU A 95 -2.57 -17.71 11.29
C LEU A 95 -2.83 -19.08 11.93
N ASP A 96 -3.53 -20.02 11.23
CA ASP A 96 -3.73 -21.39 11.72
C ASP A 96 -2.41 -22.17 11.80
N ALA A 97 -1.46 -21.84 10.92
CA ALA A 97 -0.11 -22.39 10.93
C ALA A 97 0.83 -21.73 11.96
N GLY A 98 0.33 -20.79 12.78
CA GLY A 98 1.10 -20.12 13.83
C GLY A 98 2.04 -19.01 13.34
N LEU A 99 1.87 -18.51 12.11
CA LEU A 99 2.76 -17.55 11.50
C LEU A 99 2.29 -16.11 11.71
N ALA A 100 3.23 -15.16 11.87
CA ALA A 100 2.96 -13.74 11.70
C ALA A 100 2.59 -13.45 10.25
N VAL A 101 1.74 -12.42 10.00
CA VAL A 101 1.17 -12.18 8.67
C VAL A 101 1.29 -10.72 8.25
N VAL A 102 1.84 -10.51 7.07
CA VAL A 102 1.67 -9.27 6.29
C VAL A 102 0.70 -9.55 5.15
N VAL A 103 -0.37 -8.77 5.06
CA VAL A 103 -1.29 -8.80 3.92
C VAL A 103 -1.03 -7.58 3.03
N ASP A 104 -0.92 -7.78 1.72
CA ASP A 104 -0.90 -6.65 0.78
C ASP A 104 -2.25 -5.92 0.77
N LYS A 105 -2.28 -4.69 0.30
CA LYS A 105 -3.52 -3.95 0.10
C LYS A 105 -4.26 -4.43 -1.19
N PRO A 106 -5.58 -4.35 -1.22
CA PRO A 106 -6.50 -4.08 -0.12
C PRO A 106 -6.50 -5.22 0.91
N PHE A 107 -6.67 -4.86 2.17
CA PHE A 107 -6.59 -5.81 3.30
C PHE A 107 -7.56 -7.00 3.17
N ALA A 108 -8.79 -6.69 2.80
CA ALA A 108 -9.86 -7.66 2.58
C ALA A 108 -10.84 -7.08 1.54
N VAL A 109 -11.78 -7.89 1.05
CA VAL A 109 -12.84 -7.40 0.16
C VAL A 109 -14.01 -6.81 0.96
N THR A 110 -14.30 -7.34 2.14
CA THR A 110 -15.34 -6.83 3.04
C THR A 110 -14.79 -6.47 4.42
N ALA A 111 -15.46 -5.55 5.11
CA ALA A 111 -15.11 -5.20 6.48
C ALA A 111 -15.35 -6.35 7.46
N GLY A 112 -16.31 -7.23 7.18
CA GLY A 112 -16.57 -8.43 7.98
C GLY A 112 -15.40 -9.40 7.96
N GLU A 113 -14.86 -9.69 6.77
CA GLU A 113 -13.67 -10.55 6.60
C GLU A 113 -12.44 -9.97 7.30
N GLY A 114 -12.16 -8.68 7.10
CA GLY A 114 -11.04 -8.01 7.76
C GLY A 114 -11.15 -8.04 9.29
N ARG A 115 -12.36 -7.86 9.84
CA ARG A 115 -12.61 -7.96 11.28
C ARG A 115 -12.33 -9.36 11.80
N GLY A 116 -12.81 -10.39 11.09
CA GLY A 116 -12.57 -11.80 11.44
C GLY A 116 -11.07 -12.14 11.50
N LEU A 117 -10.25 -11.61 10.58
CA LEU A 117 -8.80 -11.79 10.61
C LEU A 117 -8.17 -11.11 11.83
N ILE A 118 -8.55 -9.87 12.13
CA ILE A 118 -8.03 -9.11 13.29
C ILE A 118 -8.36 -9.85 14.59
N GLU A 119 -9.61 -10.29 14.74
CA GLU A 119 -10.06 -11.06 15.91
C GLU A 119 -9.31 -12.39 16.05
N LYS A 120 -9.08 -13.10 14.94
CA LYS A 120 -8.34 -14.36 14.95
C LYS A 120 -6.88 -14.14 15.35
N ALA A 121 -6.19 -13.19 14.74
CA ALA A 121 -4.82 -12.86 15.09
C ALA A 121 -4.68 -12.50 16.57
N GLY A 122 -5.62 -11.68 17.09
CA GLY A 122 -5.67 -11.31 18.52
C GLY A 122 -5.89 -12.51 19.46
N ARG A 123 -6.78 -13.45 19.10
CA ARG A 123 -7.00 -14.68 19.90
C ARG A 123 -5.77 -15.58 19.93
N LEU A 124 -5.02 -15.64 18.83
CA LEU A 124 -3.82 -16.46 18.71
C LEU A 124 -2.56 -15.77 19.25
N GLY A 125 -2.62 -14.47 19.57
CA GLY A 125 -1.46 -13.68 19.97
C GLY A 125 -0.46 -13.48 18.83
N LEU A 126 -0.91 -13.58 17.56
CA LEU A 126 -0.06 -13.47 16.38
C LEU A 126 -0.11 -12.06 15.78
N LEU A 127 1.02 -11.64 15.23
CA LEU A 127 1.14 -10.35 14.56
C LEU A 127 0.42 -10.38 13.21
N LEU A 128 -0.39 -9.35 12.94
CA LEU A 128 -1.05 -9.09 11.67
C LEU A 128 -0.85 -7.62 11.31
N THR A 129 -0.40 -7.34 10.09
CA THR A 129 -0.25 -5.98 9.56
C THR A 129 -0.58 -5.92 8.07
N VAL A 130 -0.80 -4.71 7.54
CA VAL A 130 -1.20 -4.48 6.15
C VAL A 130 -0.16 -3.59 5.45
N PHE A 131 0.24 -3.97 4.23
CA PHE A 131 1.25 -3.23 3.48
C PHE A 131 0.65 -1.98 2.82
N GLN A 132 0.36 -0.95 3.60
CA GLN A 132 -0.05 0.38 3.12
C GLN A 132 1.18 1.22 2.75
N ASN A 133 1.95 0.75 1.78
CA ASN A 133 3.24 1.32 1.39
C ASN A 133 3.21 2.81 1.06
N ARG A 134 2.10 3.31 0.51
CA ARG A 134 1.95 4.72 0.12
C ARG A 134 1.96 5.71 1.29
N ARG A 135 1.95 5.23 2.53
CA ARG A 135 2.23 6.05 3.72
C ARG A 135 3.68 6.54 3.76
N TRP A 136 4.56 5.90 2.99
CA TRP A 136 5.99 6.22 2.84
C TRP A 136 6.36 6.72 1.45
N ASP A 137 5.38 7.16 0.65
CA ASP A 137 5.63 7.96 -0.56
C ASP A 137 6.26 9.32 -0.15
N GLY A 138 7.29 9.77 -0.83
CA GLY A 138 7.96 11.04 -0.53
C GLY A 138 7.02 12.24 -0.65
N ASP A 139 6.07 12.20 -1.59
CA ASP A 139 5.04 13.23 -1.73
C ASP A 139 4.09 13.30 -0.52
N PHE A 140 3.70 12.14 0.04
CA PHE A 140 2.86 12.06 1.23
C PHE A 140 3.62 12.46 2.50
N LEU A 141 4.87 12.04 2.64
CA LEU A 141 5.75 12.44 3.76
C LEU A 141 5.96 13.95 3.75
N THR A 142 6.19 14.55 2.57
CA THR A 142 6.31 16.02 2.41
C THR A 142 5.04 16.74 2.87
N LEU A 143 3.87 16.26 2.42
CA LEU A 143 2.60 16.85 2.83
C LEU A 143 2.41 16.74 4.36
N ARG A 144 2.71 15.60 4.95
CA ARG A 144 2.65 15.41 6.41
C ARG A 144 3.55 16.40 7.16
N ALA A 145 4.78 16.60 6.67
CA ALA A 145 5.72 17.55 7.27
C ALA A 145 5.17 18.99 7.20
N LEU A 146 4.63 19.40 6.04
CA LEU A 146 4.00 20.72 5.87
C LEU A 146 2.79 20.93 6.79
N LEU A 147 1.93 19.92 6.94
CA LEU A 147 0.79 19.97 7.83
C LEU A 147 1.22 20.05 9.30
N SER A 148 2.20 19.25 9.70
CA SER A 148 2.75 19.27 11.06
C SER A 148 3.44 20.59 11.41
N ALA A 149 4.04 21.24 10.42
CA ALA A 149 4.64 22.59 10.58
C ALA A 149 3.61 23.73 10.56
N GLY A 150 2.32 23.43 10.34
CA GLY A 150 1.29 24.45 10.21
C GLY A 150 1.41 25.33 8.97
N ALA A 151 2.20 24.92 7.96
CA ALA A 151 2.54 25.73 6.79
C ALA A 151 1.33 26.14 5.91
N LEU A 152 0.20 25.41 6.04
CA LEU A 152 -1.05 25.73 5.34
C LEU A 152 -2.05 26.47 6.22
N GLY A 153 -1.80 26.61 7.53
CA GLY A 153 -2.80 27.01 8.49
C GLY A 153 -3.87 25.92 8.68
N GLU A 154 -5.11 26.31 8.88
CA GLU A 154 -6.26 25.41 8.98
C GLU A 154 -6.61 24.83 7.59
N VAL A 155 -6.45 23.51 7.41
CA VAL A 155 -6.80 22.85 6.14
C VAL A 155 -8.31 22.81 5.96
N ARG A 156 -8.77 23.23 4.78
CA ARG A 156 -10.19 23.24 4.40
C ARG A 156 -10.53 22.20 3.34
N ARG A 157 -9.63 22.03 2.36
CA ARG A 157 -9.81 21.11 1.24
C ARG A 157 -8.53 20.35 0.94
N PHE A 158 -8.65 19.05 0.80
CA PHE A 158 -7.61 18.14 0.35
C PHE A 158 -8.06 17.45 -0.92
N GLU A 159 -7.31 17.60 -2.00
CA GLU A 159 -7.51 16.90 -3.25
C GLU A 159 -6.35 15.93 -3.49
N SER A 160 -6.68 14.72 -3.89
CA SER A 160 -5.69 13.68 -4.18
C SER A 160 -6.12 12.83 -5.37
N ARG A 161 -5.16 12.51 -6.25
CA ARG A 161 -5.44 11.81 -7.49
C ARG A 161 -4.49 10.67 -7.74
N PHE A 162 -5.08 9.54 -8.19
CA PHE A 162 -4.40 8.50 -8.92
C PHE A 162 -5.10 8.35 -10.28
N GLU A 163 -4.51 9.00 -11.28
CA GLU A 163 -5.06 9.09 -12.62
C GLU A 163 -4.00 8.71 -13.65
N TRP A 164 -4.39 8.03 -14.71
CA TRP A 164 -3.54 7.71 -15.85
C TRP A 164 -4.35 7.40 -17.10
N TRP A 165 -3.71 7.43 -18.25
CA TRP A 165 -4.30 7.06 -19.53
C TRP A 165 -3.92 5.62 -19.90
N LYS A 166 -4.80 4.67 -19.59
CA LYS A 166 -4.70 3.25 -19.97
C LYS A 166 -6.05 2.78 -20.51
N PRO A 167 -6.44 3.20 -21.74
CA PRO A 167 -7.75 2.86 -22.30
C PRO A 167 -7.91 1.34 -22.51
N GLU A 168 -6.81 0.62 -22.75
CA GLU A 168 -6.79 -0.84 -22.88
C GLU A 168 -6.27 -1.48 -21.60
N GLN A 169 -6.98 -2.48 -21.10
CA GLN A 169 -6.49 -3.31 -19.98
C GLN A 169 -5.82 -4.57 -20.55
N THR A 170 -4.53 -4.71 -20.31
CA THR A 170 -3.74 -5.86 -20.79
C THR A 170 -3.70 -7.02 -19.79
N LYS A 171 -4.09 -6.81 -18.53
CA LYS A 171 -4.08 -7.86 -17.49
C LYS A 171 -5.45 -8.50 -17.39
N SER A 172 -5.60 -9.70 -17.96
CA SER A 172 -6.88 -10.42 -18.05
C SER A 172 -7.59 -10.63 -16.69
N TRP A 173 -6.87 -10.88 -15.60
CA TRP A 173 -7.44 -11.08 -14.28
C TRP A 173 -8.06 -9.80 -13.68
N LYS A 174 -7.51 -8.60 -14.01
CA LYS A 174 -8.09 -7.32 -13.58
C LYS A 174 -9.33 -6.95 -14.37
N VAL A 175 -9.42 -7.37 -15.64
CA VAL A 175 -10.57 -7.08 -16.51
C VAL A 175 -11.81 -7.81 -16.03
N GLY A 176 -11.67 -9.06 -15.59
CA GLY A 176 -12.78 -9.92 -15.17
C GLY A 176 -13.12 -9.88 -13.69
N ALA A 177 -12.31 -9.19 -12.85
CA ALA A 177 -12.60 -9.12 -11.43
C ALA A 177 -13.78 -8.19 -11.15
N THR A 178 -14.83 -8.75 -10.54
CA THR A 178 -16.02 -7.99 -10.12
C THR A 178 -15.73 -7.21 -8.83
N ILE A 179 -16.62 -6.28 -8.48
CA ILE A 179 -16.57 -5.55 -7.21
C ILE A 179 -16.51 -6.52 -6.02
N GLN A 180 -17.30 -7.60 -6.07
CA GLN A 180 -17.34 -8.66 -5.02
C GLN A 180 -16.03 -9.45 -4.91
N GLN A 181 -15.15 -9.34 -5.91
CA GLN A 181 -13.81 -9.93 -5.92
C GLN A 181 -12.71 -8.89 -5.64
N GLY A 182 -13.09 -7.68 -5.22
CA GLY A 182 -12.16 -6.57 -5.01
C GLY A 182 -11.62 -5.97 -6.30
N GLY A 183 -12.38 -6.05 -7.40
CA GLY A 183 -12.07 -5.38 -8.66
C GLY A 183 -12.40 -3.89 -8.64
N GLY A 184 -11.91 -3.18 -9.66
CA GLY A 184 -12.15 -1.75 -9.85
C GLY A 184 -11.07 -0.84 -9.28
N VAL A 185 -11.11 0.43 -9.72
CA VAL A 185 -10.12 1.44 -9.26
C VAL A 185 -10.40 1.91 -7.84
N LEU A 186 -11.63 1.78 -7.37
CA LEU A 186 -11.96 2.09 -5.97
C LEU A 186 -11.21 1.16 -5.00
N PHE A 187 -11.18 -0.16 -5.26
CA PHE A 187 -10.39 -1.09 -4.46
C PHE A 187 -8.88 -0.94 -4.69
N ASP A 188 -8.45 -0.82 -5.96
CA ASP A 188 -7.02 -0.81 -6.30
C ASP A 188 -6.33 0.49 -5.87
N LEU A 189 -6.96 1.63 -6.10
CA LEU A 189 -6.40 2.97 -5.88
C LEU A 189 -7.03 3.70 -4.71
N GLY A 190 -8.35 3.55 -4.56
CA GLY A 190 -9.07 4.16 -3.44
C GLY A 190 -8.60 3.66 -2.09
N ALA A 191 -8.17 2.39 -1.98
CA ALA A 191 -7.54 1.85 -0.77
C ALA A 191 -6.35 2.68 -0.30
N HIS A 192 -5.59 3.30 -1.20
CA HIS A 192 -4.49 4.20 -0.87
C HIS A 192 -4.96 5.62 -0.55
N LEU A 193 -5.82 6.19 -1.43
CA LEU A 193 -6.24 7.59 -1.29
C LEU A 193 -7.10 7.81 -0.04
N ILE A 194 -7.99 6.86 0.25
CA ILE A 194 -8.83 6.88 1.46
C ILE A 194 -7.97 6.68 2.71
N ASP A 195 -7.02 5.72 2.69
CA ASP A 195 -6.09 5.52 3.80
C ASP A 195 -5.31 6.79 4.11
N GLN A 196 -4.72 7.43 3.10
CA GLN A 196 -3.99 8.70 3.26
C GLN A 196 -4.86 9.82 3.81
N ALA A 197 -6.10 9.96 3.33
CA ALA A 197 -7.04 10.96 3.84
C ALA A 197 -7.40 10.71 5.32
N LEU A 198 -7.63 9.45 5.70
CA LEU A 198 -7.89 9.06 7.08
C LEU A 198 -6.69 9.32 8.00
N GLN A 199 -5.46 9.06 7.51
CA GLN A 199 -4.23 9.33 8.26
C GLN A 199 -4.00 10.83 8.51
N LEU A 200 -4.38 11.70 7.56
CA LEU A 200 -4.18 13.13 7.67
C LEU A 200 -5.28 13.84 8.48
N PHE A 201 -6.54 13.45 8.29
CA PHE A 201 -7.68 14.24 8.75
C PHE A 201 -8.65 13.49 9.68
N GLY A 202 -8.36 12.22 9.96
CA GLY A 202 -9.12 11.41 10.90
C GLY A 202 -10.45 10.88 10.37
N PRO A 203 -11.40 10.56 11.28
CA PRO A 203 -12.65 9.90 10.94
C PRO A 203 -13.52 10.68 9.95
N VAL A 204 -14.36 9.92 9.22
CA VAL A 204 -15.28 10.44 8.20
C VAL A 204 -16.72 10.34 8.69
N ASP A 205 -17.42 11.46 8.73
CA ASP A 205 -18.83 11.56 9.12
C ASP A 205 -19.78 11.39 7.92
N GLY A 206 -19.38 11.87 6.73
CA GLY A 206 -20.17 11.82 5.51
C GLY A 206 -19.35 11.41 4.29
N VAL A 207 -19.99 10.71 3.36
CA VAL A 207 -19.40 10.31 2.09
C VAL A 207 -20.37 10.56 0.94
N TYR A 208 -19.86 11.07 -0.18
CA TYR A 208 -20.48 11.09 -1.49
C TYR A 208 -19.53 10.43 -2.48
N ALA A 209 -20.05 9.67 -3.44
CA ALA A 209 -19.21 9.01 -4.43
C ALA A 209 -19.95 8.84 -5.77
N GLU A 210 -19.15 8.77 -6.82
CA GLU A 210 -19.56 8.39 -8.17
C GLU A 210 -18.61 7.28 -8.62
N THR A 211 -19.17 6.13 -9.01
CA THR A 211 -18.41 5.00 -9.55
C THR A 211 -18.96 4.68 -10.94
N VAL A 212 -18.10 4.66 -11.93
CA VAL A 212 -18.50 4.44 -13.33
C VAL A 212 -17.55 3.44 -13.99
N THR A 213 -18.15 2.52 -14.75
CA THR A 213 -17.42 1.63 -15.66
C THR A 213 -17.55 2.20 -17.07
N ARG A 214 -16.47 2.76 -17.60
CA ARG A 214 -16.48 3.38 -18.94
C ARG A 214 -15.90 2.48 -20.01
N ARG A 215 -14.98 1.57 -19.65
CA ARG A 215 -14.41 0.62 -20.62
C ARG A 215 -15.45 -0.41 -21.03
N PRO A 216 -15.63 -0.68 -22.34
CA PRO A 216 -16.54 -1.72 -22.80
C PRO A 216 -16.20 -3.08 -22.19
N GLY A 217 -17.21 -3.76 -21.62
CA GLY A 217 -17.03 -5.08 -21.01
C GLY A 217 -16.31 -5.09 -19.68
N GLY A 218 -16.05 -3.94 -19.05
CA GLY A 218 -15.50 -3.86 -17.70
C GLY A 218 -16.48 -4.44 -16.66
N ALA A 219 -15.93 -5.21 -15.70
CA ALA A 219 -16.71 -5.87 -14.65
C ALA A 219 -16.79 -5.01 -13.35
N ALA A 220 -16.02 -3.94 -13.26
CA ALA A 220 -15.96 -3.04 -12.12
C ALA A 220 -15.58 -1.61 -12.57
N ASP A 221 -15.62 -0.65 -11.66
CA ASP A 221 -15.34 0.76 -11.89
C ASP A 221 -13.92 1.02 -12.42
N ASP A 222 -13.79 2.00 -13.31
CA ASP A 222 -12.51 2.48 -13.84
C ASP A 222 -12.38 4.01 -13.87
N ASP A 223 -13.44 4.68 -13.41
CA ASP A 223 -13.53 6.14 -13.22
C ASP A 223 -14.37 6.38 -11.96
N THR A 224 -13.71 6.81 -10.87
CA THR A 224 -14.34 6.95 -9.55
C THR A 224 -13.95 8.27 -8.91
N PHE A 225 -14.94 8.98 -8.40
CA PHE A 225 -14.80 10.15 -7.52
C PHE A 225 -15.37 9.86 -6.15
N VAL A 226 -14.66 10.31 -5.10
CA VAL A 226 -15.11 10.20 -3.70
C VAL A 226 -14.89 11.52 -3.00
N ALA A 227 -15.93 12.05 -2.36
CA ALA A 227 -15.84 13.17 -1.42
C ALA A 227 -16.07 12.66 0.00
N LEU A 228 -15.10 12.92 0.89
CA LEU A 228 -15.16 12.58 2.31
C LEU A 228 -15.33 13.85 3.15
N HIS A 229 -16.26 13.81 4.08
CA HIS A 229 -16.45 14.85 5.09
C HIS A 229 -15.86 14.35 6.40
N HIS A 230 -14.72 14.90 6.80
CA HIS A 230 -14.07 14.53 8.07
C HIS A 230 -14.68 15.29 9.26
N GLY A 231 -14.69 14.62 10.42
CA GLY A 231 -15.12 15.25 11.67
C GLY A 231 -14.26 16.46 12.07
N SER A 232 -13.04 16.56 11.55
CA SER A 232 -12.15 17.73 11.65
C SER A 232 -12.63 18.96 10.86
N GLY A 233 -13.67 18.83 10.02
CA GLY A 233 -14.16 19.88 9.13
C GLY A 233 -13.54 19.87 7.73
N VAL A 234 -12.45 19.13 7.52
CA VAL A 234 -11.78 19.00 6.20
C VAL A 234 -12.68 18.27 5.19
N ARG A 235 -12.61 18.71 3.94
CA ARG A 235 -13.24 18.04 2.79
C ARG A 235 -12.15 17.41 1.93
N SER A 236 -12.16 16.05 1.83
CA SER A 236 -11.26 15.33 0.93
C SER A 236 -12.00 14.99 -0.36
N HIS A 237 -11.39 15.32 -1.48
CA HIS A 237 -11.85 14.99 -2.84
C HIS A 237 -10.81 14.07 -3.47
N LEU A 238 -11.23 12.86 -3.82
CA LEU A 238 -10.35 11.79 -4.25
C LEU A 238 -10.76 11.32 -5.65
N TRP A 239 -9.83 11.28 -6.60
CA TRP A 239 -10.08 10.80 -7.96
C TRP A 239 -9.23 9.57 -8.26
N MET A 240 -9.86 8.51 -8.69
CA MET A 240 -9.27 7.27 -9.17
C MET A 240 -9.75 7.08 -10.61
N ASN A 241 -8.86 7.26 -11.60
CA ASN A 241 -9.27 7.17 -13.00
C ASN A 241 -8.21 6.47 -13.85
N GLY A 242 -8.59 5.33 -14.45
CA GLY A 242 -7.72 4.54 -15.33
C GLY A 242 -7.70 5.01 -16.79
N ILE A 243 -8.50 6.03 -17.14
CA ILE A 243 -8.70 6.54 -18.51
C ILE A 243 -8.70 8.07 -18.59
N ALA A 244 -8.00 8.73 -17.68
CA ALA A 244 -7.82 10.17 -17.69
C ALA A 244 -6.83 10.57 -18.80
N ALA A 245 -7.32 11.19 -19.87
CA ALA A 245 -6.50 11.65 -20.98
C ALA A 245 -5.54 12.78 -20.59
N GLN A 246 -5.88 13.53 -19.56
CA GLN A 246 -5.01 14.51 -18.90
C GLN A 246 -5.14 14.31 -17.39
N VAL A 247 -4.01 14.13 -16.71
CA VAL A 247 -3.97 13.90 -15.27
C VAL A 247 -3.96 15.22 -14.50
N GLY A 248 -4.68 15.27 -13.39
CA GLY A 248 -4.64 16.37 -12.44
C GLY A 248 -3.41 16.31 -11.51
N PRO A 249 -3.25 17.31 -10.61
CA PRO A 249 -2.20 17.27 -9.59
C PRO A 249 -2.40 16.07 -8.67
N ARG A 250 -1.29 15.45 -8.27
CA ARG A 250 -1.28 14.36 -7.27
C ARG A 250 -1.91 14.82 -5.96
N PHE A 251 -1.48 15.99 -5.49
CA PHE A 251 -2.08 16.70 -4.36
C PHE A 251 -2.38 18.14 -4.71
N HIS A 252 -3.55 18.63 -4.28
CA HIS A 252 -3.89 20.03 -4.22
C HIS A 252 -4.59 20.30 -2.89
N VAL A 253 -3.90 20.99 -1.98
CA VAL A 253 -4.36 21.17 -0.60
C VAL A 253 -4.50 22.65 -0.32
N LEU A 254 -5.67 23.07 0.16
CA LEU A 254 -5.98 24.46 0.46
C LEU A 254 -6.22 24.63 1.97
N GLY A 255 -5.42 25.49 2.56
CA GLY A 255 -5.56 25.92 3.94
C GLY A 255 -6.00 27.38 4.08
N SER A 256 -6.03 27.87 5.33
CA SER A 256 -6.37 29.26 5.62
C SER A 256 -5.24 30.24 5.29
N GLU A 257 -3.99 29.77 5.32
CA GLU A 257 -2.81 30.60 5.15
C GLU A 257 -2.16 30.44 3.77
N SER A 258 -2.14 29.22 3.24
CA SER A 258 -1.53 28.91 1.96
C SER A 258 -2.15 27.66 1.31
N GLY A 259 -1.72 27.36 0.07
CA GLY A 259 -2.02 26.10 -0.62
C GLY A 259 -0.74 25.34 -0.96
N TYR A 260 -0.87 24.03 -1.14
CA TYR A 260 0.21 23.16 -1.62
C TYR A 260 -0.26 22.35 -2.83
N THR A 261 0.55 22.35 -3.88
CA THR A 261 0.27 21.58 -5.10
C THR A 261 1.49 20.74 -5.48
N LYS A 262 1.26 19.45 -5.70
CA LYS A 262 2.28 18.47 -6.15
C LYS A 262 1.79 17.79 -7.41
N TRP A 263 2.66 17.69 -8.41
CA TRP A 263 2.41 16.99 -9.67
C TRP A 263 3.26 15.73 -9.76
N GLY A 264 2.73 14.69 -10.40
CA GLY A 264 3.40 13.41 -10.55
C GLY A 264 3.41 12.56 -9.27
N LEU A 265 3.63 11.28 -9.43
CA LEU A 265 3.68 10.29 -8.35
C LEU A 265 5.09 10.20 -7.77
N ASP A 266 5.20 9.59 -6.58
CA ASP A 266 6.46 9.14 -5.99
C ASP A 266 7.20 8.19 -6.94
N GLY A 267 8.52 8.32 -6.99
CA GLY A 267 9.38 7.59 -7.93
C GLY A 267 9.76 6.18 -7.49
N GLN A 268 9.50 5.76 -6.26
CA GLN A 268 9.99 4.49 -5.70
C GLN A 268 9.45 3.26 -6.46
N GLU A 269 8.15 3.22 -6.78
CA GLU A 269 7.57 2.11 -7.55
C GLU A 269 8.22 1.97 -8.92
N ALA A 270 8.40 3.06 -9.65
CA ALA A 270 9.03 3.07 -10.96
C ALA A 270 10.50 2.62 -10.87
N ALA A 271 11.24 3.07 -9.87
CA ALA A 271 12.62 2.68 -9.62
C ALA A 271 12.73 1.19 -9.30
N LEU A 272 11.90 0.64 -8.40
CA LEU A 272 11.87 -0.80 -8.09
C LEU A 272 11.48 -1.64 -9.30
N ALA A 273 10.52 -1.19 -10.11
CA ALA A 273 10.13 -1.87 -11.35
C ALA A 273 11.27 -1.89 -12.38
N ALA A 274 12.10 -0.86 -12.42
CA ALA A 274 13.30 -0.76 -13.23
C ALA A 274 14.50 -1.54 -12.66
N GLY A 275 14.40 -2.10 -11.45
CA GLY A 275 15.43 -2.92 -10.81
C GLY A 275 16.37 -2.18 -9.86
N ALA A 276 16.06 -0.94 -9.49
CA ALA A 276 16.77 -0.23 -8.43
C ALA A 276 16.59 -0.96 -7.09
N ARG A 277 17.58 -0.84 -6.22
CA ARG A 277 17.56 -1.44 -4.89
C ARG A 277 17.16 -0.39 -3.85
N PRO A 278 16.38 -0.76 -2.81
CA PRO A 278 16.05 0.15 -1.70
C PRO A 278 17.28 0.73 -0.98
N THR A 279 18.44 0.08 -1.12
CA THR A 279 19.72 0.50 -0.55
C THR A 279 20.52 1.47 -1.44
N ASP A 280 20.06 1.72 -2.67
CA ASP A 280 20.76 2.64 -3.57
C ASP A 280 20.68 4.08 -3.03
N PRO A 281 21.77 4.89 -3.14
CA PRO A 281 21.85 6.22 -2.53
C PRO A 281 20.70 7.16 -2.96
N ASP A 282 20.28 7.07 -4.20
CA ASP A 282 19.25 7.95 -4.77
C ASP A 282 17.82 7.33 -4.72
N PHE A 283 17.66 6.15 -4.12
CA PHE A 283 16.35 5.53 -3.98
C PHE A 283 15.42 6.40 -3.12
N GLY A 284 14.23 6.68 -3.62
CA GLY A 284 13.22 7.52 -2.95
C GLY A 284 13.49 9.03 -3.00
N VAL A 285 14.50 9.48 -3.76
CA VAL A 285 14.82 10.91 -3.92
C VAL A 285 14.12 11.47 -5.16
N ASP A 286 13.22 12.43 -4.96
CA ASP A 286 12.58 13.15 -6.05
C ASP A 286 13.51 14.22 -6.62
N PRO A 287 13.64 14.34 -7.97
CA PRO A 287 14.38 15.44 -8.58
C PRO A 287 13.68 16.78 -8.31
N LYS A 288 14.44 17.89 -8.31
CA LYS A 288 13.90 19.24 -8.06
C LYS A 288 12.73 19.61 -8.99
N SER A 289 12.71 19.08 -10.20
CA SER A 289 11.62 19.29 -11.17
C SER A 289 10.28 18.70 -10.71
N ALA A 290 10.31 17.66 -9.90
CA ALA A 290 9.13 16.98 -9.33
C ALA A 290 8.67 17.55 -7.98
N TRP A 291 9.39 18.53 -7.40
CA TRP A 291 9.00 19.13 -6.13
C TRP A 291 7.67 19.88 -6.25
N GLY A 292 6.85 19.81 -5.20
CA GLY A 292 5.63 20.57 -5.09
C GLY A 292 5.88 22.06 -4.87
N VAL A 293 4.81 22.85 -4.93
CA VAL A 293 4.82 24.29 -4.66
C VAL A 293 3.89 24.62 -3.51
N LEU A 294 4.35 25.50 -2.63
CA LEU A 294 3.61 26.02 -1.47
C LEU A 294 3.48 27.53 -1.61
N GLY A 295 2.35 28.08 -1.23
CA GLY A 295 2.13 29.51 -1.18
C GLY A 295 0.75 29.95 -1.66
N ARG A 296 0.62 31.18 -2.07
CA ARG A 296 -0.58 31.80 -2.67
C ARG A 296 -0.30 32.15 -4.12
N ASP A 297 -1.34 32.28 -4.93
CA ASP A 297 -1.16 32.74 -6.32
C ASP A 297 -0.36 34.05 -6.36
N GLY A 298 0.69 34.05 -7.19
CA GLY A 298 1.63 35.16 -7.29
C GLY A 298 2.81 35.10 -6.33
N ASP A 299 2.80 34.22 -5.32
CA ASP A 299 3.88 34.01 -4.34
C ASP A 299 4.02 32.52 -4.01
N LEU A 300 4.51 31.75 -4.97
CA LEU A 300 4.70 30.30 -4.87
C LEU A 300 6.18 29.95 -4.74
N ALA A 301 6.51 29.13 -3.75
CA ALA A 301 7.85 28.60 -3.55
C ALA A 301 7.89 27.08 -3.75
N ARG A 302 8.95 26.56 -4.38
CA ARG A 302 9.20 25.12 -4.45
C ARG A 302 9.59 24.57 -3.08
N VAL A 303 8.98 23.45 -2.71
CA VAL A 303 9.26 22.74 -1.46
C VAL A 303 10.08 21.51 -1.76
N PRO A 304 11.28 21.35 -1.16
CA PRO A 304 12.03 20.10 -1.25
C PRO A 304 11.17 18.92 -0.82
N ALA A 305 11.16 17.87 -1.63
CA ALA A 305 10.44 16.66 -1.28
C ALA A 305 11.17 15.89 -0.18
N GLU A 306 10.43 15.36 0.78
CA GLU A 306 10.93 14.33 1.69
C GLU A 306 11.32 13.09 0.88
N ARG A 307 12.30 12.36 1.39
CA ARG A 307 12.73 11.11 0.75
C ARG A 307 11.68 10.03 0.98
N GLY A 308 11.18 9.42 -0.10
CA GLY A 308 10.32 8.26 -0.02
C GLY A 308 11.06 7.07 0.62
N ASN A 309 10.36 6.27 1.45
CA ASN A 309 11.02 5.26 2.27
C ASN A 309 10.14 4.01 2.48
N TYR A 310 9.87 3.25 1.43
CA TYR A 310 9.12 1.99 1.56
C TYR A 310 9.79 0.97 2.49
N ALA A 311 11.14 1.03 2.61
CA ALA A 311 11.89 0.15 3.51
C ALA A 311 11.51 0.34 4.98
N ALA A 312 11.04 1.54 5.38
CA ALA A 312 10.60 1.82 6.74
C ALA A 312 9.46 0.91 7.21
N PHE A 313 8.61 0.41 6.31
CA PHE A 313 7.60 -0.59 6.67
C PHE A 313 8.25 -1.86 7.23
N TYR A 314 9.22 -2.42 6.52
CA TYR A 314 9.90 -3.64 6.96
C TYR A 314 10.82 -3.40 8.16
N THR A 315 11.44 -2.23 8.29
CA THR A 315 12.16 -1.85 9.52
C THR A 315 11.23 -1.85 10.73
N GLY A 316 10.07 -1.19 10.63
CA GLY A 316 9.07 -1.19 11.70
C GLY A 316 8.48 -2.58 11.98
N LEU A 317 8.35 -3.43 10.95
CA LEU A 317 7.91 -4.80 11.12
C LEU A 317 8.94 -5.66 11.87
N ALA A 318 10.23 -5.51 11.56
CA ALA A 318 11.30 -6.17 12.31
C ALA A 318 11.31 -5.73 13.79
N ASP A 319 11.16 -4.43 14.05
CA ASP A 319 11.03 -3.90 15.40
C ASP A 319 9.81 -4.52 16.14
N ALA A 320 8.68 -4.67 15.45
CA ALA A 320 7.49 -5.29 16.04
C ALA A 320 7.73 -6.77 16.39
N ILE A 321 8.33 -7.56 15.49
CA ILE A 321 8.58 -8.99 15.70
C ILE A 321 9.69 -9.23 16.74
N LEU A 322 10.81 -8.54 16.61
CA LEU A 322 12.01 -8.82 17.40
C LEU A 322 12.05 -8.07 18.74
N ARG A 323 11.39 -6.90 18.82
CA ARG A 323 11.53 -5.96 19.95
C ARG A 323 10.20 -5.63 20.62
N GLY A 324 9.07 -6.18 20.12
CA GLY A 324 7.73 -5.93 20.67
C GLY A 324 7.22 -4.50 20.44
N ALA A 325 7.76 -3.78 19.45
CA ALA A 325 7.24 -2.48 19.04
C ALA A 325 5.84 -2.61 18.42
N PRO A 326 5.05 -1.54 18.32
CA PRO A 326 3.81 -1.55 17.54
C PRO A 326 4.07 -1.91 16.07
N VAL A 327 3.11 -2.59 15.44
CA VAL A 327 3.18 -2.88 14.01
C VAL A 327 3.20 -1.58 13.18
N PRO A 328 3.89 -1.55 12.02
CA PRO A 328 4.01 -0.33 11.21
C PRO A 328 2.66 0.19 10.68
N VAL A 329 1.70 -0.69 10.49
CA VAL A 329 0.31 -0.37 10.13
C VAL A 329 -0.61 -1.23 10.99
N ASP A 330 -1.40 -0.62 11.87
CA ASP A 330 -2.45 -1.33 12.60
C ASP A 330 -3.52 -1.79 11.61
N PRO A 331 -3.85 -3.09 11.52
CA PRO A 331 -4.84 -3.58 10.58
C PRO A 331 -6.24 -2.99 10.81
N ARG A 332 -6.54 -2.44 12.00
CA ARG A 332 -7.78 -1.69 12.28
C ARG A 332 -7.89 -0.42 11.47
N GLU A 333 -6.76 0.22 11.11
CA GLU A 333 -6.74 1.40 10.24
C GLU A 333 -7.12 1.02 8.81
N SER A 334 -6.53 -0.06 8.28
CA SER A 334 -6.91 -0.60 6.96
C SER A 334 -8.35 -1.10 6.94
N LEU A 335 -8.86 -1.63 8.05
CA LEU A 335 -10.27 -2.02 8.19
C LEU A 335 -11.22 -0.81 8.03
N ARG A 336 -10.85 0.37 8.55
CA ARG A 336 -11.64 1.61 8.35
C ARG A 336 -11.70 2.00 6.87
N THR A 337 -10.60 1.85 6.16
CA THR A 337 -10.55 2.07 4.70
C THR A 337 -11.48 1.13 3.96
N ILE A 338 -11.45 -0.18 4.27
CA ILE A 338 -12.33 -1.18 3.66
C ILE A 338 -13.80 -0.89 3.98
N ALA A 339 -14.13 -0.52 5.20
CA ALA A 339 -15.50 -0.16 5.60
C ALA A 339 -16.04 1.06 4.81
N LEU A 340 -15.19 2.04 4.50
CA LEU A 340 -15.57 3.15 3.63
C LEU A 340 -15.77 2.71 2.17
N ILE A 341 -14.89 1.86 1.63
CA ILE A 341 -15.05 1.29 0.28
C ILE A 341 -16.36 0.50 0.19
N GLU A 342 -16.65 -0.34 1.17
CA GLU A 342 -17.90 -1.11 1.24
C GLU A 342 -19.12 -0.18 1.29
N ARG A 343 -19.09 0.87 2.12
CA ARG A 343 -20.14 1.88 2.19
C ARG A 343 -20.33 2.62 0.87
N ILE A 344 -19.24 2.96 0.17
CA ILE A 344 -19.28 3.62 -1.14
C ILE A 344 -19.97 2.69 -2.15
N ASN A 345 -19.59 1.42 -2.22
CA ASN A 345 -20.21 0.44 -3.11
C ASN A 345 -21.71 0.29 -2.86
N LEU A 346 -22.14 0.31 -1.59
CA LEU A 346 -23.58 0.26 -1.23
C LEU A 346 -24.34 1.52 -1.63
N LEU A 347 -23.69 2.66 -1.79
CA LEU A 347 -24.32 3.92 -2.18
C LEU A 347 -24.41 4.08 -3.70
N THR A 348 -23.55 3.39 -4.46
CA THR A 348 -23.42 3.59 -5.91
C THR A 348 -23.95 2.41 -6.74
N HIS A 349 -24.28 1.31 -6.10
CA HIS A 349 -24.84 0.09 -6.70
C HIS A 349 -26.07 -0.41 -5.94
#